data_7ee4ac541b96d41fb35a676b8777ee91
#
_entry.id   7ee4ac541b96d41fb35a676b8777ee91
#
_cell.length_a   1.000
_cell.length_b   1.000
_cell.length_c   1.000
_cell.angle_alpha   90.00
_cell.angle_beta   90.00
_cell.angle_gamma   90.00
#
_symmetry.space_group_name_H-M   'P 1'
#
loop_
_entity.id
_entity.type
_entity.pdbx_description
1 polymer ?
#
loop_
_entity_poly.entity_id
_entity_poly.type
_entity_poly.pdbx_seq_one_letter_code
_entity_poly.pdbx_strand_id
1 'polypeptide(L)'
;MGTLRILFFTLFFCISAFGLPQEEELSQEEELSQKEETIPWSADRKLQWSDFKGSYFKTEWAAATTATGISYAFTANKQNGQQFLEIQVNCEFFPQKSWYRPELCDSVILSHEQLHFDIAELHARKFRKRLAEFRFTDNVKEEVRDIYKQILKELRIFQNKYDRETDFSKDLQQQLLWNGSIARELAVDP
;
A
#
# COMPACT_ATOMS: atom_id res chain seq x y z
N MET A 1 -27.18 -5.83 18.76
CA MET A 1 -26.51 -6.58 17.68
C MET A 1 -26.75 -5.82 16.38
N GLY A 2 -25.86 -4.95 16.01
CA GLY A 2 -25.96 -4.15 14.78
C GLY A 2 -24.76 -4.45 13.89
N THR A 3 -24.99 -5.22 12.85
CA THR A 3 -24.02 -5.47 11.78
C THR A 3 -23.86 -4.20 10.96
N LEU A 4 -22.69 -3.57 11.04
CA LEU A 4 -22.35 -2.39 10.25
C LEU A 4 -21.91 -2.83 8.85
N ARG A 5 -22.76 -2.52 7.85
CA ARG A 5 -22.45 -2.71 6.42
C ARG A 5 -21.44 -1.66 5.95
N ILE A 6 -20.45 -2.13 5.22
CA ILE A 6 -19.46 -1.30 4.53
C ILE A 6 -20.19 -0.42 3.51
N LEU A 7 -20.11 0.91 3.66
CA LEU A 7 -20.60 1.85 2.66
C LEU A 7 -19.45 2.26 1.73
N PHE A 8 -19.51 1.80 0.49
CA PHE A 8 -18.76 2.39 -0.60
C PHE A 8 -19.46 3.70 -1.03
N PHE A 9 -18.74 4.81 -1.01
CA PHE A 9 -19.20 6.07 -1.53
C PHE A 9 -19.08 6.03 -3.06
N THR A 10 -20.19 5.74 -3.75
CA THR A 10 -20.33 6.00 -5.19
C THR A 10 -21.02 7.36 -5.38
N LEU A 11 -20.35 8.24 -6.11
CA LEU A 11 -20.90 9.53 -6.54
C LEU A 11 -22.00 9.26 -7.58
N PHE A 12 -23.25 9.49 -7.22
CA PHE A 12 -24.41 9.31 -8.10
C PHE A 12 -24.57 10.55 -8.98
N PHE A 13 -24.33 10.39 -10.26
CA PHE A 13 -24.72 11.39 -11.27
C PHE A 13 -26.11 11.00 -11.80
N CYS A 14 -27.10 11.83 -11.48
CA CYS A 14 -28.46 11.62 -11.86
C CYS A 14 -28.66 12.06 -13.35
N ILE A 15 -28.85 11.11 -14.27
CA ILE A 15 -29.40 11.38 -15.58
C ILE A 15 -30.70 10.58 -15.70
N SER A 16 -31.80 11.30 -15.89
CA SER A 16 -33.12 10.77 -16.05
C SER A 16 -33.38 10.22 -17.46
N ALA A 17 -34.07 9.10 -17.49
CA ALA A 17 -35.02 8.57 -18.48
C ALA A 17 -34.48 7.94 -19.79
N PHE A 18 -34.75 6.73 -19.92
CA PHE A 18 -35.45 5.91 -20.91
C PHE A 18 -34.86 4.49 -20.93
N GLY A 19 -35.74 3.49 -20.78
CA GLY A 19 -35.49 2.10 -20.55
C GLY A 19 -34.47 1.43 -21.48
N LEU A 20 -33.51 0.81 -20.87
CA LEU A 20 -32.67 -0.23 -21.44
C LEU A 20 -32.89 -1.51 -20.62
N PRO A 21 -32.75 -2.70 -21.19
CA PRO A 21 -33.06 -3.95 -20.53
C PRO A 21 -32.07 -4.25 -19.40
N GLN A 22 -32.57 -4.83 -18.34
CA GLN A 22 -31.95 -5.13 -17.05
C GLN A 22 -30.69 -6.04 -17.13
N GLU A 23 -30.39 -6.59 -18.32
CA GLU A 23 -29.21 -7.46 -18.57
C GLU A 23 -27.91 -6.69 -18.82
N GLU A 24 -27.97 -5.41 -19.25
CA GLU A 24 -26.77 -4.59 -19.46
C GLU A 24 -26.21 -3.96 -18.18
N GLU A 25 -27.05 -3.74 -17.16
CA GLU A 25 -26.61 -3.21 -15.86
C GLU A 25 -25.81 -4.26 -15.07
N LEU A 26 -26.16 -5.55 -15.16
CA LEU A 26 -25.46 -6.65 -14.51
C LEU A 26 -24.04 -6.86 -15.07
N SER A 27 -23.83 -6.63 -16.37
CA SER A 27 -22.53 -6.79 -17.01
C SER A 27 -21.55 -5.68 -16.65
N GLN A 28 -22.01 -4.47 -16.33
CA GLN A 28 -21.16 -3.35 -15.91
C GLN A 28 -20.74 -3.45 -14.45
N GLU A 29 -21.56 -4.05 -13.57
CA GLU A 29 -21.18 -4.31 -12.19
C GLU A 29 -20.19 -5.49 -12.06
N GLU A 30 -20.25 -6.49 -12.94
CA GLU A 30 -19.27 -7.58 -13.00
C GLU A 30 -17.90 -7.12 -13.54
N GLU A 31 -17.83 -6.18 -14.47
CA GLU A 31 -16.58 -5.60 -14.97
C GLU A 31 -15.85 -4.73 -13.92
N LEU A 32 -16.60 -4.12 -12.98
CA LEU A 32 -16.00 -3.33 -11.88
C LEU A 32 -15.46 -4.18 -10.72
N SER A 33 -15.68 -5.48 -10.73
CA SER A 33 -15.28 -6.41 -9.66
C SER A 33 -14.03 -7.24 -9.99
N GLN A 34 -13.23 -6.88 -10.98
CA GLN A 34 -11.89 -7.49 -11.09
C GLN A 34 -11.05 -6.97 -9.93
N LYS A 35 -10.93 -7.80 -8.88
CA LYS A 35 -10.05 -7.55 -7.76
C LYS A 35 -8.65 -7.29 -8.32
N GLU A 36 -8.15 -6.07 -8.16
CA GLU A 36 -6.81 -5.70 -8.61
C GLU A 36 -5.79 -6.72 -8.09
N GLU A 37 -4.96 -7.25 -8.99
CA GLU A 37 -3.90 -8.18 -8.60
C GLU A 37 -2.94 -7.47 -7.65
N THR A 38 -2.72 -8.06 -6.47
CA THR A 38 -1.76 -7.57 -5.49
C THR A 38 -0.85 -8.69 -5.03
N ILE A 39 0.36 -8.33 -4.59
CA ILE A 39 1.30 -9.24 -3.97
C ILE A 39 1.51 -8.75 -2.53
N PRO A 40 1.06 -9.51 -1.52
CA PRO A 40 1.31 -9.15 -0.13
C PRO A 40 2.80 -9.25 0.19
N TRP A 41 3.28 -8.34 1.05
CA TRP A 41 4.65 -8.40 1.51
C TRP A 41 4.90 -9.69 2.31
N SER A 42 6.06 -10.28 2.07
CA SER A 42 6.54 -11.46 2.79
C SER A 42 8.07 -11.40 2.93
N ALA A 43 8.60 -11.82 4.06
CA ALA A 43 10.04 -11.93 4.28
C ALA A 43 10.68 -12.97 3.33
N ASP A 44 9.93 -14.04 3.02
CA ASP A 44 10.40 -15.19 2.25
C ASP A 44 10.26 -15.00 0.72
N ARG A 45 9.56 -13.95 0.28
CA ARG A 45 9.34 -13.68 -1.15
C ARG A 45 9.87 -12.30 -1.52
N LYS A 46 10.88 -12.28 -2.37
CA LYS A 46 11.41 -11.04 -2.95
C LYS A 46 10.80 -10.80 -4.34
N LEU A 47 10.68 -9.53 -4.70
CA LEU A 47 10.21 -9.13 -6.03
C LEU A 47 11.16 -9.61 -7.11
N GLN A 48 10.58 -9.92 -8.27
CA GLN A 48 11.27 -10.23 -9.50
C GLN A 48 10.78 -9.30 -10.61
N TRP A 49 11.55 -9.08 -11.66
CA TRP A 49 11.12 -8.25 -12.79
C TRP A 49 9.82 -8.74 -13.44
N SER A 50 9.54 -10.02 -13.38
CA SER A 50 8.27 -10.60 -13.85
C SER A 50 7.03 -10.16 -13.04
N ASP A 51 7.23 -9.56 -11.85
CA ASP A 51 6.14 -9.01 -11.04
C ASP A 51 5.71 -7.62 -11.53
N PHE A 52 6.57 -6.91 -12.28
CA PHE A 52 6.32 -5.57 -12.79
C PHE A 52 5.60 -5.67 -14.13
N LYS A 53 4.28 -5.56 -14.12
CA LYS A 53 3.39 -5.81 -15.27
C LYS A 53 2.80 -4.53 -15.87
N GLY A 54 3.04 -3.38 -15.24
CA GLY A 54 2.56 -2.08 -15.71
C GLY A 54 3.24 -1.63 -16.99
N SER A 55 2.51 -0.87 -17.79
CA SER A 55 3.08 -0.22 -18.97
C SER A 55 4.02 0.91 -18.54
N TYR A 56 5.24 0.91 -19.04
CA TYR A 56 6.16 2.01 -18.77
C TYR A 56 5.91 3.21 -19.69
N PHE A 57 6.02 4.39 -19.12
CA PHE A 57 6.08 5.62 -19.88
C PHE A 57 7.56 5.95 -20.12
N LYS A 58 7.89 6.44 -21.32
CA LYS A 58 9.24 6.97 -21.59
C LYS A 58 9.45 8.24 -20.75
N THR A 59 9.98 8.04 -19.56
CA THR A 59 10.45 9.12 -18.69
C THR A 59 11.97 9.17 -18.79
N GLU A 60 12.56 10.37 -18.84
CA GLU A 60 14.02 10.51 -18.88
C GLU A 60 14.68 10.21 -17.53
N TRP A 61 13.89 10.18 -16.45
CA TRP A 61 14.36 10.17 -15.07
C TRP A 61 14.18 8.86 -14.30
N ALA A 62 13.35 7.91 -14.78
CA ALA A 62 13.13 6.65 -14.08
C ALA A 62 13.37 5.44 -14.97
N ALA A 63 14.11 4.46 -14.47
CA ALA A 63 14.31 3.15 -15.09
C ALA A 63 13.24 2.13 -14.65
N ALA A 64 12.73 2.27 -13.42
CA ALA A 64 11.68 1.45 -12.86
C ALA A 64 10.81 2.27 -11.89
N THR A 65 9.69 1.72 -11.50
CA THR A 65 8.81 2.28 -10.46
C THR A 65 8.11 1.16 -9.72
N THR A 66 8.21 1.16 -8.40
CA THR A 66 7.50 0.28 -7.49
C THR A 66 6.27 0.96 -6.92
N ALA A 67 5.08 0.48 -7.25
CA ALA A 67 3.84 0.91 -6.63
C ALA A 67 3.49 -0.01 -5.46
N THR A 68 3.45 0.55 -4.26
CA THR A 68 3.07 -0.16 -3.03
C THR A 68 1.98 0.58 -2.30
N GLY A 69 1.23 -0.12 -1.45
CA GLY A 69 0.19 0.46 -0.63
C GLY A 69 0.07 -0.19 0.73
N ILE A 70 -0.37 0.61 1.70
CA ILE A 70 -0.81 0.13 2.99
C ILE A 70 -2.32 0.28 3.02
N SER A 71 -3.04 -0.80 3.24
CA SER A 71 -4.49 -0.82 3.41
C SER A 71 -4.86 -1.31 4.80
N TYR A 72 -6.07 -0.97 5.26
CA TYR A 72 -6.56 -1.46 6.53
C TYR A 72 -8.08 -1.67 6.53
N ALA A 73 -8.51 -2.62 7.35
CA ALA A 73 -9.92 -2.82 7.70
C ALA A 73 -10.01 -2.99 9.22
N PHE A 74 -11.08 -2.53 9.84
CA PHE A 74 -11.29 -2.73 11.27
C PHE A 74 -12.75 -2.88 11.65
N THR A 75 -12.98 -3.56 12.77
CA THR A 75 -14.22 -3.53 13.52
C THR A 75 -13.96 -2.90 14.88
N ALA A 76 -14.90 -2.11 15.37
CA ALA A 76 -14.83 -1.49 16.68
C ALA A 76 -15.98 -1.97 17.56
N ASN A 77 -15.66 -2.41 18.78
CA ASN A 77 -16.61 -2.86 19.78
C ASN A 77 -16.41 -2.10 21.07
N LYS A 78 -17.51 -1.67 21.72
CA LYS A 78 -17.45 -1.00 23.01
C LYS A 78 -17.81 -1.98 24.13
N GLN A 79 -16.91 -2.15 25.10
CA GLN A 79 -17.13 -2.97 26.28
C GLN A 79 -16.77 -2.16 27.53
N ASN A 80 -17.67 -2.10 28.52
CA ASN A 80 -17.47 -1.35 29.76
C ASN A 80 -17.03 0.11 29.55
N GLY A 81 -17.54 0.77 28.50
CA GLY A 81 -17.19 2.14 28.16
C GLY A 81 -15.87 2.33 27.41
N GLN A 82 -15.11 1.28 27.18
CA GLN A 82 -13.84 1.30 26.43
C GLN A 82 -14.02 0.75 25.03
N GLN A 83 -13.34 1.37 24.04
CA GLN A 83 -13.31 0.92 22.65
C GLN A 83 -12.22 -0.15 22.46
N PHE A 84 -12.60 -1.24 21.79
CA PHE A 84 -11.69 -2.30 21.36
C PHE A 84 -11.72 -2.40 19.84
N LEU A 85 -10.55 -2.42 19.23
CA LEU A 85 -10.41 -2.59 17.79
C LEU A 85 -9.85 -3.96 17.45
N GLU A 86 -10.52 -4.63 16.50
CA GLU A 86 -9.91 -5.69 15.71
C GLU A 86 -9.53 -5.07 14.37
N ILE A 87 -8.23 -5.00 14.07
CA ILE A 87 -7.74 -4.33 12.88
C ILE A 87 -6.83 -5.26 12.08
N GLN A 88 -7.03 -5.25 10.77
CA GLN A 88 -6.14 -5.86 9.79
C GLN A 88 -5.45 -4.75 9.01
N VAL A 89 -4.13 -4.79 8.95
CA VAL A 89 -3.30 -3.88 8.14
C VAL A 89 -2.49 -4.71 7.16
N ASN A 90 -2.63 -4.43 5.88
CA ASN A 90 -1.93 -5.10 4.80
C ASN A 90 -0.93 -4.15 4.15
N CYS A 91 0.21 -4.69 3.72
CA CYS A 91 1.17 -4.03 2.84
C CYS A 91 1.25 -4.82 1.54
N GLU A 92 1.00 -4.17 0.42
CA GLU A 92 0.84 -4.82 -0.87
C GLU A 92 1.63 -4.09 -1.96
N PHE A 93 2.17 -4.87 -2.88
CA PHE A 93 2.74 -4.42 -4.14
C PHE A 93 1.68 -4.55 -5.23
N PHE A 94 1.62 -3.58 -6.16
CA PHE A 94 0.66 -3.54 -7.26
C PHE A 94 1.33 -3.82 -8.59
N PRO A 95 1.29 -5.07 -9.11
CA PRO A 95 1.94 -5.46 -10.36
C PRO A 95 1.58 -4.56 -11.55
N GLN A 96 0.29 -4.26 -11.73
CA GLN A 96 -0.19 -3.49 -12.88
C GLN A 96 0.14 -2.00 -12.83
N LYS A 97 0.56 -1.49 -11.66
CA LYS A 97 1.01 -0.10 -11.44
C LYS A 97 2.51 0.02 -11.35
N SER A 98 3.22 -1.11 -11.26
CA SER A 98 4.67 -1.20 -11.18
C SER A 98 5.23 -1.57 -12.54
N TRP A 99 6.27 -0.88 -12.98
CA TRP A 99 6.85 -1.06 -14.30
C TRP A 99 8.37 -0.89 -14.27
N TYR A 100 9.04 -1.39 -15.29
CA TYR A 100 10.48 -1.25 -15.49
C TYR A 100 10.83 -1.19 -16.98
N ARG A 101 12.02 -0.72 -17.28
CA ARG A 101 12.60 -0.66 -18.64
C ARG A 101 13.70 -1.72 -18.73
N PRO A 102 13.44 -2.87 -19.39
CA PRO A 102 14.37 -4.00 -19.39
C PRO A 102 15.79 -3.64 -19.84
N GLU A 103 15.92 -2.69 -20.77
CA GLU A 103 17.18 -2.25 -21.32
C GLU A 103 18.04 -1.39 -20.36
N LEU A 104 17.46 -0.92 -19.27
CA LEU A 104 18.13 -0.05 -18.26
C LEU A 104 18.30 -0.73 -16.90
N CYS A 105 17.57 -1.80 -16.66
CA CYS A 105 17.44 -2.37 -15.33
C CYS A 105 18.34 -3.59 -15.12
N ASP A 106 18.99 -3.62 -13.98
CA ASP A 106 19.83 -4.71 -13.48
C ASP A 106 19.39 -5.17 -12.08
N SER A 107 20.20 -6.00 -11.44
CA SER A 107 19.93 -6.50 -10.09
C SER A 107 20.05 -5.41 -8.99
N VAL A 108 20.81 -4.36 -9.26
CA VAL A 108 20.96 -3.24 -8.30
C VAL A 108 19.68 -2.42 -8.26
N ILE A 109 19.12 -2.11 -9.44
CA ILE A 109 17.84 -1.40 -9.54
C ILE A 109 16.72 -2.27 -8.96
N LEU A 110 16.71 -3.60 -9.20
CA LEU A 110 15.73 -4.48 -8.57
C LEU A 110 15.83 -4.46 -7.04
N SER A 111 17.04 -4.46 -6.50
CA SER A 111 17.26 -4.33 -5.05
C SER A 111 16.75 -2.99 -4.51
N HIS A 112 16.87 -1.91 -5.29
CA HIS A 112 16.34 -0.59 -4.95
C HIS A 112 14.81 -0.61 -4.90
N GLU A 113 14.17 -1.16 -5.93
CA GLU A 113 12.72 -1.29 -6.01
C GLU A 113 12.15 -2.21 -4.90
N GLN A 114 12.86 -3.31 -4.60
CA GLN A 114 12.50 -4.16 -3.46
C GLN A 114 12.52 -3.38 -2.15
N LEU A 115 13.50 -2.50 -1.96
CA LEU A 115 13.62 -1.77 -0.70
C LEU A 115 12.49 -0.74 -0.52
N HIS A 116 11.92 -0.17 -1.58
CA HIS A 116 10.69 0.60 -1.50
C HIS A 116 9.54 -0.22 -0.90
N PHE A 117 9.42 -1.49 -1.28
CA PHE A 117 8.40 -2.39 -0.73
C PHE A 117 8.69 -2.75 0.73
N ASP A 118 9.95 -3.04 1.06
CA ASP A 118 10.39 -3.34 2.43
C ASP A 118 10.17 -2.11 3.36
N ILE A 119 10.42 -0.89 2.89
CA ILE A 119 10.12 0.37 3.59
C ILE A 119 8.61 0.56 3.81
N ALA A 120 7.78 0.20 2.83
CA ALA A 120 6.33 0.24 2.99
C ALA A 120 5.86 -0.71 4.11
N GLU A 121 6.37 -1.93 4.17
CA GLU A 121 6.06 -2.87 5.26
C GLU A 121 6.54 -2.36 6.62
N LEU A 122 7.73 -1.76 6.69
CA LEU A 122 8.20 -1.14 7.93
C LEU A 122 7.20 -0.11 8.46
N HIS A 123 6.60 0.68 7.57
CA HIS A 123 5.58 1.66 7.96
C HIS A 123 4.22 1.02 8.26
N ALA A 124 3.87 -0.10 7.62
CA ALA A 124 2.69 -0.89 7.99
C ALA A 124 2.82 -1.44 9.41
N ARG A 125 4.02 -1.91 9.82
CA ARG A 125 4.30 -2.33 11.21
C ARG A 125 4.22 -1.15 12.19
N LYS A 126 4.76 0.01 11.83
CA LYS A 126 4.61 1.24 12.63
C LYS A 126 3.14 1.62 12.81
N PHE A 127 2.33 1.43 11.77
CA PHE A 127 0.90 1.68 11.83
C PHE A 127 0.21 0.72 12.80
N ARG A 128 0.44 -0.61 12.69
CA ARG A 128 -0.08 -1.63 13.61
C ARG A 128 0.27 -1.29 15.06
N LYS A 129 1.53 -0.94 15.31
CA LYS A 129 2.01 -0.56 16.64
C LYS A 129 1.29 0.66 17.19
N ARG A 130 1.17 1.75 16.41
CA ARG A 130 0.47 2.97 16.84
C ARG A 130 -0.98 2.70 17.16
N LEU A 131 -1.67 1.88 16.37
CA LEU A 131 -3.05 1.49 16.62
C LEU A 131 -3.19 0.67 17.91
N ALA A 132 -2.26 -0.23 18.18
CA ALA A 132 -2.25 -1.05 19.39
C ALA A 132 -2.00 -0.22 20.67
N GLU A 133 -1.21 0.85 20.58
CA GLU A 133 -0.86 1.73 21.70
C GLU A 133 -1.85 2.87 21.91
N PHE A 134 -2.72 3.13 20.93
CA PHE A 134 -3.65 4.27 20.97
C PHE A 134 -4.90 3.94 21.81
N ARG A 135 -5.35 4.94 22.59
CA ARG A 135 -6.61 4.84 23.33
C ARG A 135 -7.72 5.54 22.54
N PHE A 136 -8.54 4.72 21.90
CA PHE A 136 -9.63 5.20 21.06
C PHE A 136 -10.79 5.76 21.88
N THR A 137 -11.40 6.83 21.34
CA THR A 137 -12.64 7.42 21.84
C THR A 137 -13.85 6.95 21.02
N ASP A 138 -15.00 7.60 21.16
CA ASP A 138 -16.18 7.33 20.32
C ASP A 138 -15.97 7.81 18.85
N ASN A 139 -14.86 8.55 18.56
CA ASN A 139 -14.49 9.03 17.22
C ASN A 139 -13.49 8.11 16.50
N VAL A 140 -13.55 6.83 16.80
CA VAL A 140 -12.62 5.78 16.33
C VAL A 140 -12.27 5.88 14.84
N LYS A 141 -13.24 6.15 13.97
CA LYS A 141 -13.01 6.21 12.50
C LYS A 141 -12.09 7.35 12.11
N GLU A 142 -12.31 8.50 12.68
CA GLU A 142 -11.50 9.70 12.46
C GLU A 142 -10.09 9.51 13.02
N GLU A 143 -9.99 8.96 14.22
CA GLU A 143 -8.72 8.71 14.90
C GLU A 143 -7.85 7.70 14.13
N VAL A 144 -8.41 6.58 13.68
CA VAL A 144 -7.71 5.60 12.82
C VAL A 144 -7.26 6.25 11.51
N ARG A 145 -8.16 7.01 10.85
CA ARG A 145 -7.87 7.69 9.60
C ARG A 145 -6.75 8.72 9.75
N ASP A 146 -6.70 9.44 10.85
CA ASP A 146 -5.68 10.47 11.07
C ASP A 146 -4.31 9.84 11.37
N ILE A 147 -4.26 8.74 12.16
CA ILE A 147 -3.05 7.94 12.34
C ILE A 147 -2.57 7.42 10.98
N TYR A 148 -3.47 6.87 10.16
CA TYR A 148 -3.14 6.36 8.82
C TYR A 148 -2.54 7.44 7.91
N LYS A 149 -3.16 8.63 7.83
CA LYS A 149 -2.63 9.77 7.04
C LYS A 149 -1.23 10.16 7.49
N GLN A 150 -0.98 10.12 8.79
CA GLN A 150 0.35 10.43 9.33
C GLN A 150 1.36 9.37 8.92
N ILE A 151 1.02 8.08 8.99
CA ILE A 151 1.88 6.99 8.50
C ILE A 151 2.23 7.17 7.02
N LEU A 152 1.25 7.47 6.17
CA LEU A 152 1.49 7.69 4.74
C LEU A 152 2.40 8.89 4.48
N LYS A 153 2.26 9.95 5.26
CA LYS A 153 3.15 11.13 5.19
C LYS A 153 4.59 10.74 5.57
N GLU A 154 4.76 10.00 6.64
CA GLU A 154 6.07 9.52 7.10
C GLU A 154 6.71 8.58 6.09
N LEU A 155 5.95 7.62 5.54
CA LEU A 155 6.39 6.72 4.48
C LEU A 155 6.94 7.51 3.28
N ARG A 156 6.17 8.48 2.78
CA ARG A 156 6.59 9.30 1.65
C ARG A 156 7.89 10.07 1.94
N ILE A 157 8.01 10.67 3.13
CA ILE A 157 9.23 11.40 3.52
C ILE A 157 10.42 10.45 3.59
N PHE A 158 10.22 9.24 4.11
CA PHE A 158 11.27 8.25 4.28
C PHE A 158 11.73 7.69 2.93
N GLN A 159 10.81 7.37 2.02
CA GLN A 159 11.14 6.93 0.66
C GLN A 159 11.87 8.02 -0.12
N ASN A 160 11.42 9.27 -0.06
CA ASN A 160 12.12 10.39 -0.70
C ASN A 160 13.53 10.63 -0.12
N LYS A 161 13.75 10.32 1.16
CA LYS A 161 15.08 10.35 1.77
C LYS A 161 15.94 9.24 1.20
N TYR A 162 15.42 8.03 1.13
CA TYR A 162 16.07 6.87 0.57
C TYR A 162 16.52 7.12 -0.87
N ASP A 163 15.64 7.58 -1.74
CA ASP A 163 15.95 7.91 -3.14
C ASP A 163 17.10 8.89 -3.26
N ARG A 164 17.05 9.97 -2.49
CA ARG A 164 18.10 11.00 -2.52
C ARG A 164 19.44 10.50 -2.01
N GLU A 165 19.46 9.72 -0.93
CA GLU A 165 20.70 9.23 -0.32
C GLU A 165 21.36 8.14 -1.15
N THR A 166 20.58 7.39 -1.93
CA THR A 166 21.10 6.38 -2.86
C THR A 166 21.37 6.91 -4.28
N ASP A 167 21.14 8.20 -4.50
CA ASP A 167 21.12 8.80 -5.84
C ASP A 167 20.31 7.95 -6.84
N PHE A 168 19.09 7.53 -6.42
CA PHE A 168 18.20 6.66 -7.20
C PHE A 168 18.90 5.38 -7.67
N SER A 169 19.46 4.62 -6.75
CA SER A 169 20.23 3.37 -6.94
C SER A 169 21.66 3.52 -7.48
N LYS A 170 22.13 4.72 -7.81
CA LYS A 170 23.47 4.91 -8.40
C LYS A 170 24.58 4.87 -7.36
N ASP A 171 24.32 5.28 -6.13
CA ASP A 171 25.27 5.13 -5.02
C ASP A 171 25.14 3.74 -4.39
N LEU A 172 25.94 2.81 -4.88
CA LEU A 172 25.95 1.40 -4.42
C LEU A 172 26.30 1.27 -2.95
N GLN A 173 27.16 2.12 -2.43
CA GLN A 173 27.57 2.05 -1.02
C GLN A 173 26.39 2.44 -0.12
N GLN A 174 25.72 3.52 -0.44
CA GLN A 174 24.52 3.93 0.29
C GLN A 174 23.40 2.92 0.13
N GLN A 175 23.20 2.35 -1.06
CA GLN A 175 22.23 1.29 -1.29
C GLN A 175 22.44 0.11 -0.34
N LEU A 176 23.68 -0.38 -0.19
CA LEU A 176 24.01 -1.47 0.72
C LEU A 176 23.78 -1.12 2.19
N LEU A 177 24.09 0.11 2.59
CA LEU A 177 23.84 0.58 3.97
C LEU A 177 22.35 0.61 4.28
N TRP A 178 21.54 1.11 3.34
CA TRP A 178 20.08 1.13 3.45
C TRP A 178 19.51 -0.29 3.51
N ASN A 179 19.93 -1.19 2.61
CA ASN A 179 19.50 -2.59 2.60
C ASN A 179 19.76 -3.24 3.98
N GLY A 180 20.95 -3.07 4.53
CA GLY A 180 21.30 -3.61 5.85
C GLY A 180 20.52 -2.98 7.00
N SER A 181 20.22 -1.69 6.92
CA SER A 181 19.43 -1.01 7.95
C SER A 181 17.99 -1.49 7.98
N ILE A 182 17.31 -1.48 6.84
CA ILE A 182 15.91 -1.91 6.74
C ILE A 182 15.76 -3.39 7.05
N ALA A 183 16.69 -4.23 6.60
CA ALA A 183 16.67 -5.66 6.94
C ALA A 183 16.74 -5.90 8.45
N ARG A 184 17.58 -5.15 9.18
CA ARG A 184 17.65 -5.24 10.65
C ARG A 184 16.35 -4.78 11.31
N GLU A 185 15.75 -3.69 10.84
CA GLU A 185 14.49 -3.19 11.39
C GLU A 185 13.33 -4.18 11.15
N LEU A 186 13.31 -4.84 9.98
CA LEU A 186 12.29 -5.84 9.65
C LEU A 186 12.52 -7.20 10.35
N ALA A 187 13.75 -7.50 10.77
CA ALA A 187 14.06 -8.71 11.53
C ALA A 187 13.60 -8.65 13.00
N VAL A 188 13.34 -7.46 13.53
CA VAL A 188 12.72 -7.29 14.85
C VAL A 188 11.24 -7.59 14.71
N ASP A 189 10.72 -8.52 15.52
CA ASP A 189 9.31 -8.91 15.52
C ASP A 189 8.40 -7.68 15.64
N PRO A 190 7.24 -7.71 14.93
CA PRO A 190 6.31 -6.59 14.89
C PRO A 190 5.66 -6.29 16.24
#